data_0389ef3ab12be8c26a2160c11c932d19
#
_entry.id   0389ef3ab12be8c26a2160c11c932d19
#
_cell.length_a   1.000
_cell.length_b   1.000
_cell.length_c   1.000
_cell.angle_alpha   90.00
_cell.angle_beta   90.00
_cell.angle_gamma   90.00
#
_symmetry.space_group_name_H-M   'P 1'
#
loop_
_entity.id
_entity.type
_entity.pdbx_description
1 polymer ?
#
loop_
_entity_poly.entity_id
_entity_poly.type
_entity_poly.pdbx_seq_one_letter_code
_entity_poly.pdbx_strand_id
1 'polypeptide(L)'
;MPLNPRPISTALYMDAGLMNGRTYTYDVRRVVPGPLPLEGEGLKGTATPRDRTPPGAPMGVKSERKGKAIAVTWQANMEKDLGGYNVYRIMGSQAVKLNSTPLKETAFLDAAAPDFRFIAYHVTAVDAEGNESEPSQESIIQKE
;
A
#
# COMPACT_ATOMS: atom_id res chain seq x y z
N MET A 1 -6.93 25.85 -21.64
CA MET A 1 -5.70 25.58 -22.41
C MET A 1 -5.59 24.06 -22.57
N PRO A 2 -5.35 23.53 -23.78
CA PRO A 2 -5.20 22.10 -23.99
C PRO A 2 -3.97 21.56 -23.26
N LEU A 3 -4.07 20.34 -22.73
CA LEU A 3 -2.95 19.64 -22.10
C LEU A 3 -1.90 19.18 -23.11
N ASN A 4 -2.35 18.84 -24.31
CA ASN A 4 -1.49 18.43 -25.42
C ASN A 4 -1.25 19.60 -26.40
N PRO A 5 0.01 19.87 -26.76
CA PRO A 5 0.34 20.99 -27.67
C PRO A 5 -0.08 20.73 -29.13
N ARG A 6 -0.33 19.48 -29.49
CA ARG A 6 -0.77 19.04 -30.83
C ARG A 6 -1.81 17.94 -30.70
N PRO A 7 -2.75 17.80 -31.65
CA PRO A 7 -3.69 16.68 -31.67
C PRO A 7 -2.96 15.32 -31.59
N ILE A 8 -3.50 14.40 -30.80
CA ILE A 8 -2.99 13.04 -30.72
C ILE A 8 -3.80 12.12 -31.62
N SER A 9 -3.13 11.12 -32.17
CA SER A 9 -3.76 10.12 -33.06
C SER A 9 -4.08 8.80 -32.33
N THR A 10 -3.63 8.65 -31.10
CA THR A 10 -3.91 7.49 -30.25
C THR A 10 -5.12 7.75 -29.37
N ALA A 11 -5.85 6.69 -29.04
CA ALA A 11 -6.98 6.77 -28.10
C ALA A 11 -6.51 6.74 -26.62
N LEU A 12 -5.32 7.23 -26.33
CA LEU A 12 -4.71 7.25 -25.01
C LEU A 12 -3.94 8.55 -24.81
N TYR A 13 -4.18 9.18 -23.67
CA TYR A 13 -3.39 10.31 -23.16
C TYR A 13 -3.04 10.07 -21.70
N MET A 14 -1.80 10.31 -21.32
CA MET A 14 -1.34 10.20 -19.94
C MET A 14 -1.07 11.60 -19.39
N ASP A 15 -1.83 11.98 -18.39
CA ASP A 15 -1.60 13.19 -17.61
C ASP A 15 -0.74 12.85 -16.38
N ALA A 16 0.29 13.63 -16.12
CA ALA A 16 1.27 13.37 -15.07
C ALA A 16 1.43 14.57 -14.12
N GLY A 17 2.03 14.34 -12.97
CA GLY A 17 2.25 15.37 -11.95
C GLY A 17 0.96 15.77 -11.22
N LEU A 18 -0.02 14.88 -11.20
CA LEU A 18 -1.29 15.08 -10.51
C LEU A 18 -1.16 14.80 -9.02
N MET A 19 -2.02 15.43 -8.23
CA MET A 19 -2.11 15.18 -6.79
C MET A 19 -3.08 14.02 -6.51
N ASN A 20 -2.65 13.04 -5.73
CA ASN A 20 -3.51 11.95 -5.28
C ASN A 20 -4.70 12.48 -4.46
N GLY A 21 -5.86 11.85 -4.62
CA GLY A 21 -7.10 12.23 -3.94
C GLY A 21 -7.81 13.45 -4.53
N ARG A 22 -7.20 14.17 -5.47
CA ARG A 22 -7.84 15.31 -6.14
C ARG A 22 -8.56 14.87 -7.40
N THR A 23 -9.82 15.26 -7.55
CA THR A 23 -10.59 14.98 -8.76
C THR A 23 -10.28 15.99 -9.86
N TYR A 24 -9.95 15.49 -11.03
CA TYR A 24 -9.70 16.26 -12.25
C TYR A 24 -10.79 15.98 -13.27
N THR A 25 -11.21 17.03 -13.99
CA THR A 25 -12.18 16.91 -15.06
C THR A 25 -11.46 17.10 -16.40
N TYR A 26 -11.67 16.16 -17.30
CA TYR A 26 -11.10 16.16 -18.64
C TYR A 26 -12.18 16.40 -19.67
N ASP A 27 -11.83 17.14 -20.73
CA ASP A 27 -12.66 17.39 -21.90
C ASP A 27 -11.87 16.91 -23.12
N VAL A 28 -12.35 15.86 -23.78
CA VAL A 28 -11.72 15.28 -24.97
C VAL A 28 -12.51 15.71 -26.21
N ARG A 29 -11.83 16.34 -27.16
CA ARG A 29 -12.44 16.84 -28.36
C ARG A 29 -11.82 16.25 -29.61
N ARG A 30 -12.63 15.93 -30.58
CA ARG A 30 -12.18 15.55 -31.90
C ARG A 30 -11.69 16.82 -32.64
N VAL A 31 -10.53 16.72 -33.28
CA VAL A 31 -10.01 17.77 -34.14
C VAL A 31 -10.03 17.28 -35.58
N VAL A 32 -10.66 18.04 -36.46
CA VAL A 32 -10.61 17.83 -37.92
C VAL A 32 -9.47 18.67 -38.47
N PRO A 33 -8.42 18.06 -39.04
CA PRO A 33 -7.30 18.81 -39.61
C PRO A 33 -7.73 19.59 -40.86
N GLY A 34 -7.11 20.75 -41.06
CA GLY A 34 -7.35 21.60 -42.22
C GLY A 34 -6.64 22.94 -42.09
N PRO A 35 -6.75 23.84 -43.06
CA PRO A 35 -6.18 25.18 -42.96
C PRO A 35 -6.69 25.97 -41.75
N LEU A 36 -7.92 25.68 -41.33
CA LEU A 36 -8.52 26.13 -40.06
C LEU A 36 -9.01 24.88 -39.33
N PRO A 37 -8.27 24.41 -38.33
CA PRO A 37 -8.68 23.24 -37.58
C PRO A 37 -10.02 23.46 -36.88
N LEU A 38 -10.95 22.53 -37.02
CA LEU A 38 -12.26 22.57 -36.37
C LEU A 38 -12.26 21.59 -35.21
N GLU A 39 -12.58 22.10 -34.02
CA GLU A 39 -12.83 21.27 -32.83
C GLU A 39 -14.32 20.94 -32.74
N GLY A 40 -14.62 19.68 -32.50
CA GLY A 40 -15.96 19.20 -32.19
C GLY A 40 -16.36 19.46 -30.76
N GLU A 41 -17.59 19.08 -30.42
CA GLU A 41 -18.06 19.06 -29.05
C GLU A 41 -17.20 18.13 -28.20
N GLY A 42 -16.96 18.53 -26.94
CA GLY A 42 -16.16 17.76 -26.00
C GLY A 42 -16.96 16.68 -25.31
N LEU A 43 -16.30 15.54 -25.09
CA LEU A 43 -16.77 14.52 -24.17
C LEU A 43 -16.06 14.70 -22.83
N LYS A 44 -16.84 14.94 -21.78
CA LYS A 44 -16.29 15.17 -20.42
C LYS A 44 -16.21 13.90 -19.63
N GLY A 45 -15.13 13.73 -18.86
CA GLY A 45 -14.93 12.67 -17.90
C GLY A 45 -14.15 13.16 -16.70
N THR A 46 -14.21 12.43 -15.60
CA THR A 46 -13.46 12.73 -14.37
C THR A 46 -12.56 11.58 -14.00
N ALA A 47 -11.41 11.92 -13.39
CA ALA A 47 -10.50 10.93 -12.78
C ALA A 47 -9.95 11.47 -11.45
N THR A 48 -9.80 10.58 -10.51
CA THR A 48 -9.17 10.88 -9.20
C THR A 48 -7.98 9.96 -9.03
N PRO A 49 -6.75 10.46 -9.22
CA PRO A 49 -5.55 9.66 -8.99
C PRO A 49 -5.49 9.17 -7.53
N ARG A 50 -5.00 7.96 -7.35
CA ARG A 50 -4.78 7.37 -6.03
C ARG A 50 -3.39 6.79 -5.96
N ASP A 51 -2.78 6.85 -4.79
CA ASP A 51 -1.57 6.10 -4.54
C ASP A 51 -1.87 4.60 -4.52
N ARG A 52 -1.06 3.84 -5.23
CA ARG A 52 -1.12 2.37 -5.25
C ARG A 52 0.24 1.74 -4.96
N THR A 53 1.18 2.54 -4.48
CA THR A 53 2.53 2.09 -4.16
C THR A 53 2.58 1.70 -2.69
N PRO A 54 2.69 0.41 -2.35
CA PRO A 54 2.79 0.01 -0.96
C PRO A 54 4.13 0.44 -0.36
N PRO A 55 4.23 0.55 0.98
CA PRO A 55 5.51 0.73 1.66
C PRO A 55 6.47 -0.43 1.43
N GLY A 56 7.73 -0.25 1.81
CA GLY A 56 8.69 -1.34 1.91
C GLY A 56 8.32 -2.32 3.01
N ALA A 57 8.70 -3.59 2.83
CA ALA A 57 8.53 -4.60 3.87
C ALA A 57 9.31 -4.21 5.15
N PRO A 58 8.74 -4.36 6.35
CA PRO A 58 9.44 -4.07 7.59
C PRO A 58 10.69 -4.93 7.76
N MET A 59 11.71 -4.38 8.39
CA MET A 59 12.98 -5.04 8.62
C MET A 59 13.22 -5.30 10.10
N GLY A 60 14.15 -6.21 10.40
CA GLY A 60 14.59 -6.46 11.78
C GLY A 60 13.51 -7.05 12.68
N VAL A 61 12.58 -7.83 12.14
CA VAL A 61 11.55 -8.50 12.93
C VAL A 61 12.17 -9.53 13.85
N LYS A 62 11.85 -9.42 15.14
CA LYS A 62 12.29 -10.32 16.21
C LYS A 62 11.10 -10.73 17.05
N SER A 63 11.12 -11.96 17.52
CA SER A 63 10.15 -12.46 18.48
C SER A 63 10.87 -13.02 19.72
N GLU A 64 10.32 -12.73 20.88
CA GLU A 64 10.87 -13.14 22.17
C GLU A 64 9.74 -13.61 23.10
N ARG A 65 10.00 -14.69 23.83
CA ARG A 65 9.04 -15.21 24.79
C ARG A 65 9.03 -14.34 26.06
N LYS A 66 7.85 -13.92 26.47
CA LYS A 66 7.58 -13.17 27.71
C LYS A 66 6.55 -13.93 28.55
N GLY A 67 7.01 -14.90 29.32
CA GLY A 67 6.11 -15.81 30.03
C GLY A 67 5.30 -16.66 29.06
N LYS A 68 3.97 -16.54 29.11
CA LYS A 68 3.05 -17.22 28.18
C LYS A 68 2.82 -16.44 26.88
N ALA A 69 3.19 -15.15 26.84
CA ALA A 69 3.06 -14.29 25.68
C ALA A 69 4.33 -14.29 24.83
N ILE A 70 4.20 -13.80 23.59
CA ILE A 70 5.32 -13.58 22.67
C ILE A 70 5.34 -12.11 22.27
N ALA A 71 6.46 -11.43 22.55
CA ALA A 71 6.69 -10.07 22.10
C ALA A 71 7.31 -10.09 20.70
N VAL A 72 6.73 -9.34 19.77
CA VAL A 72 7.22 -9.16 18.41
C VAL A 72 7.63 -7.70 18.25
N THR A 73 8.84 -7.44 17.77
CA THR A 73 9.38 -6.10 17.55
C THR A 73 10.00 -6.00 16.16
N TRP A 74 10.06 -4.80 15.60
CA TRP A 74 10.64 -4.53 14.28
C TRP A 74 11.18 -3.12 14.18
N GLN A 75 11.89 -2.82 13.10
CA GLN A 75 12.38 -1.49 12.82
C GLN A 75 11.31 -0.65 12.14
N ALA A 76 11.25 0.64 12.50
CA ALA A 76 10.32 1.57 11.88
C ALA A 76 10.65 1.79 10.39
N ASN A 77 9.63 1.81 9.57
CA ASN A 77 9.72 2.25 8.18
C ASN A 77 9.89 3.78 8.12
N MET A 78 10.49 4.27 7.04
CA MET A 78 10.83 5.69 6.87
C MET A 78 9.89 6.44 5.90
N GLU A 79 8.92 5.75 5.31
CA GLU A 79 7.97 6.34 4.37
C GLU A 79 7.09 7.38 5.08
N LYS A 80 6.91 8.55 4.43
CA LYS A 80 6.17 9.69 5.00
C LYS A 80 4.67 9.43 5.12
N ASP A 81 4.15 8.57 4.28
CA ASP A 81 2.73 8.19 4.20
C ASP A 81 2.41 6.89 4.95
N LEU A 82 3.34 6.40 5.77
CA LEU A 82 3.15 5.21 6.57
C LEU A 82 1.90 5.33 7.47
N GLY A 83 0.95 4.42 7.28
CA GLY A 83 -0.28 4.31 8.07
C GLY A 83 -0.14 3.46 9.33
N GLY A 84 0.74 2.47 9.31
CA GLY A 84 0.97 1.56 10.44
C GLY A 84 1.43 0.17 10.00
N TYR A 85 1.25 -0.80 10.90
CA TYR A 85 1.72 -2.16 10.69
C TYR A 85 0.65 -3.20 10.99
N ASN A 86 0.71 -4.32 10.28
CA ASN A 86 -0.05 -5.53 10.59
C ASN A 86 0.90 -6.64 11.02
N VAL A 87 0.53 -7.35 12.08
CA VAL A 87 1.29 -8.49 12.62
C VAL A 87 0.55 -9.77 12.32
N TYR A 88 1.26 -10.74 11.80
CA TYR A 88 0.73 -12.05 11.46
C TYR A 88 1.46 -13.15 12.24
N ARG A 89 0.68 -14.07 12.78
CA ARG A 89 1.18 -15.31 13.38
C ARG A 89 1.00 -16.46 12.40
N ILE A 90 2.06 -17.22 12.20
CA ILE A 90 2.09 -18.35 11.26
C ILE A 90 2.25 -19.64 12.05
N MET A 91 1.37 -20.58 11.78
CA MET A 91 1.41 -21.93 12.31
C MET A 91 1.15 -22.90 11.15
N GLY A 92 2.19 -23.68 10.82
CA GLY A 92 2.14 -24.51 9.62
C GLY A 92 2.01 -23.68 8.35
N SER A 93 0.96 -23.89 7.58
CA SER A 93 0.69 -23.15 6.33
C SER A 93 -0.30 -21.98 6.50
N GLN A 94 -0.76 -21.70 7.72
CA GLN A 94 -1.76 -20.67 7.97
C GLN A 94 -1.13 -19.43 8.62
N ALA A 95 -1.42 -18.26 8.03
CA ALA A 95 -1.11 -16.95 8.61
C ALA A 95 -2.39 -16.31 9.14
N VAL A 96 -2.36 -15.87 10.39
CA VAL A 96 -3.47 -15.21 11.06
C VAL A 96 -3.07 -13.80 11.44
N LYS A 97 -3.81 -12.81 10.98
CA LYS A 97 -3.64 -11.42 11.36
C LYS A 97 -4.07 -11.20 12.80
N LEU A 98 -3.20 -10.60 13.61
CA LEU A 98 -3.41 -10.44 15.04
C LEU A 98 -4.02 -9.10 15.46
N ASN A 99 -3.88 -8.08 14.65
CA ASN A 99 -4.43 -6.74 14.92
C ASN A 99 -5.56 -6.39 13.94
N SER A 100 -6.63 -5.77 14.45
CA SER A 100 -7.79 -5.35 13.64
C SER A 100 -7.54 -4.04 12.89
N THR A 101 -6.72 -3.16 13.45
CA THR A 101 -6.33 -1.87 12.86
C THR A 101 -4.81 -1.77 12.82
N PRO A 102 -4.21 -1.07 11.82
CA PRO A 102 -2.78 -0.89 11.75
C PRO A 102 -2.19 -0.28 13.02
N LEU A 103 -1.12 -0.89 13.52
CA LEU A 103 -0.40 -0.43 14.71
C LEU A 103 0.50 0.75 14.37
N LYS A 104 0.57 1.72 15.27
CA LYS A 104 1.49 2.86 15.13
C LYS A 104 2.87 2.57 15.74
N GLU A 105 2.91 1.70 16.73
CA GLU A 105 4.13 1.25 17.40
C GLU A 105 4.85 0.18 16.57
N THR A 106 6.10 -0.05 16.88
CA THR A 106 6.95 -1.08 16.29
C THR A 106 7.11 -2.30 17.19
N ALA A 107 6.08 -2.57 17.98
CA ALA A 107 6.01 -3.70 18.91
C ALA A 107 4.58 -4.20 19.05
N PHE A 108 4.44 -5.49 19.25
CA PHE A 108 3.17 -6.16 19.54
C PHE A 108 3.37 -7.30 20.52
N LEU A 109 2.44 -7.47 21.46
CA LEU A 109 2.44 -8.58 22.41
C LEU A 109 1.32 -9.57 22.05
N ASP A 110 1.70 -10.76 21.60
CA ASP A 110 0.76 -11.87 21.38
C ASP A 110 0.52 -12.60 22.70
N ALA A 111 -0.48 -12.12 23.45
CA ALA A 111 -0.87 -12.72 24.73
C ALA A 111 -1.69 -14.01 24.56
N ALA A 112 -2.20 -14.26 23.35
CA ALA A 112 -2.98 -15.45 23.00
C ALA A 112 -2.19 -16.45 22.14
N ALA A 113 -0.85 -16.40 22.23
CA ALA A 113 0.00 -17.33 21.51
C ALA A 113 -0.31 -18.77 21.95
N PRO A 114 -0.67 -19.67 21.02
CA PRO A 114 -1.00 -21.05 21.37
C PRO A 114 0.25 -21.82 21.78
N ASP A 115 0.04 -22.92 22.50
CA ASP A 115 1.11 -23.83 22.86
C ASP A 115 1.51 -24.71 21.67
N PHE A 116 2.35 -24.17 20.80
CA PHE A 116 2.82 -24.82 19.59
C PHE A 116 4.34 -24.95 19.61
N ARG A 117 4.86 -26.02 18.98
CA ARG A 117 6.31 -26.28 18.95
C ARG A 117 7.07 -25.19 18.20
N PHE A 118 6.52 -24.72 17.08
CA PHE A 118 7.10 -23.65 16.28
C PHE A 118 6.00 -22.65 15.95
N ILE A 119 6.26 -21.39 16.22
CA ILE A 119 5.41 -20.26 15.84
C ILE A 119 6.31 -19.27 15.12
N ALA A 120 5.88 -18.81 13.95
CA ALA A 120 6.56 -17.76 13.23
C ALA A 120 5.70 -16.49 13.23
N TYR A 121 6.35 -15.35 13.11
CA TYR A 121 5.71 -14.05 12.95
C TYR A 121 6.33 -13.32 11.78
N HIS A 122 5.48 -12.67 11.00
CA HIS A 122 5.92 -11.62 10.08
C HIS A 122 5.09 -10.35 10.28
N VAL A 123 5.61 -9.25 9.78
CA VAL A 123 4.99 -7.93 9.87
C VAL A 123 4.90 -7.34 8.46
N THR A 124 3.82 -6.67 8.17
CA THR A 124 3.66 -5.85 6.96
C THR A 124 3.51 -4.39 7.35
N ALA A 125 3.89 -3.49 6.47
CA ALA A 125 3.63 -2.06 6.58
C ALA A 125 2.43 -1.69 5.72
N VAL A 126 1.63 -0.73 6.18
CA VAL A 126 0.45 -0.23 5.48
C VAL A 126 0.56 1.29 5.38
N ASP A 127 0.29 1.86 4.22
CA ASP A 127 0.27 3.31 4.03
C ASP A 127 -1.08 3.94 4.44
N ALA A 128 -1.17 5.26 4.32
CA ALA A 128 -2.38 6.00 4.65
C ALA A 128 -3.56 5.69 3.72
N GLU A 129 -3.33 5.16 2.53
CA GLU A 129 -4.35 4.76 1.56
C GLU A 129 -4.75 3.28 1.65
N GLY A 130 -4.09 2.52 2.54
CA GLY A 130 -4.38 1.12 2.79
C GLY A 130 -3.63 0.14 1.91
N ASN A 131 -2.60 0.59 1.15
CA ASN A 131 -1.73 -0.30 0.43
C ASN A 131 -0.81 -1.04 1.42
N GLU A 132 -0.81 -2.35 1.37
CA GLU A 132 -0.04 -3.21 2.27
C GLU A 132 1.19 -3.76 1.57
N SER A 133 2.33 -3.72 2.27
CA SER A 133 3.62 -4.20 1.77
C SER A 133 3.67 -5.72 1.64
N GLU A 134 4.70 -6.21 0.97
CA GLU A 134 5.12 -7.60 1.12
C GLU A 134 5.46 -7.89 2.59
N PRO A 135 5.34 -9.15 3.02
CA PRO A 135 5.70 -9.52 4.38
C PRO A 135 7.20 -9.36 4.62
N SER A 136 7.54 -9.05 5.85
CA SER A 136 8.92 -9.09 6.35
C SER A 136 9.49 -10.52 6.32
N GLN A 137 10.77 -10.65 6.60
CA GLN A 137 11.32 -11.96 6.99
C GLN A 137 10.60 -12.45 8.25
N GLU A 138 10.44 -13.77 8.34
CA GLU A 138 9.82 -14.41 9.49
C GLU A 138 10.79 -14.49 10.68
N SER A 139 10.26 -14.22 11.86
CA SER A 139 10.94 -14.52 13.12
C SER A 139 10.28 -15.75 13.73
N ILE A 140 11.08 -16.81 13.93
CA ILE A 140 10.59 -18.11 14.40
C ILE A 140 10.93 -18.28 15.87
N ILE A 141 9.94 -18.66 16.66
CA ILE A 141 10.10 -19.08 18.06
C ILE A 141 9.86 -20.58 18.15
N GLN A 142 10.79 -21.25 18.82
CA GLN A 142 10.67 -22.66 19.19
C GLN A 142 10.31 -22.78 20.66
N LYS A 143 9.40 -23.70 20.98
CA LYS A 143 9.16 -24.10 22.36
C LYS A 143 10.35 -24.95 22.84
N GLU A 144 10.91 -24.57 23.98
CA GLU A 144 11.90 -25.38 24.70
C GLU A 144 11.27 -26.64 25.32
#